data_97cd810921285a8749377340fd9a1a39
#
_entry.id   97cd810921285a8749377340fd9a1a39
#
_cell.length_a   1.000
_cell.length_b   1.000
_cell.length_c   1.000
_cell.angle_alpha   90.00
_cell.angle_beta   90.00
_cell.angle_gamma   90.00
#
_symmetry.space_group_name_H-M   'P 1'
#
loop_
_entity.id
_entity.type
_entity.pdbx_description
1 polymer ?
#
loop_
_entity_poly.entity_id
_entity_poly.type
_entity_poly.pdbx_seq_one_letter_code
_entity_poly.pdbx_strand_id
1 'polypeptide(L)'
;MGSPLRSRVSRFTRSTADPTTADPTTELVLLEIDQPFGNHNGGGLTFGPDGYLYASFGDGGSANDPEENGQDATTLLGSILRLDVDGGGAAPDCGGEDANYTVPPNEIADGPGGACDEIYAWGLRNPWRFSFDRTSGQGWIADVGQNQWEEIDVMEDGGNYGWNTYEGNACFDGPCDPEGLIFPVWEYNHSLGCSITGGYVYRGSDAAAELGGKYVYGDFCSGRLWALDVSGLEPTNEQLPVGTFGSLTSFGEDADGELYFVRTNGLVYRFFSESDTSSEGGKPESEAQLSVYPSPAARTVTVEALADASGSVRVAVYDVLGREVAVLHDGPALSSAEPLTFDAAGLPAGLYVVRMETADATLTRNVVIAR
;
A
#
# COMPACT_ATOMS: atom_id res chain seq x y z
N MET A 1 14.24 -30.05 -12.80
CA MET A 1 14.04 -29.22 -11.63
C MET A 1 13.50 -27.89 -12.13
N GLY A 2 12.41 -27.37 -11.56
CA GLY A 2 11.93 -26.01 -11.91
C GLY A 2 12.99 -24.98 -11.50
N SER A 3 12.96 -23.78 -12.10
CA SER A 3 13.78 -22.68 -11.62
C SER A 3 13.39 -22.38 -10.16
N PRO A 4 14.36 -22.00 -9.29
CA PRO A 4 14.03 -21.56 -7.93
C PRO A 4 13.05 -20.38 -7.98
N LEU A 5 12.21 -20.27 -6.96
CA LEU A 5 11.40 -19.08 -6.77
C LEU A 5 12.33 -17.91 -6.43
N ARG A 6 12.07 -16.72 -7.02
CA ARG A 6 12.90 -15.53 -6.79
C ARG A 6 12.04 -14.29 -6.61
N SER A 7 12.43 -13.45 -5.68
CA SER A 7 12.06 -12.04 -5.66
C SER A 7 13.05 -11.24 -6.47
N ARG A 8 12.54 -10.30 -7.31
CA ARG A 8 13.37 -9.46 -8.16
C ARG A 8 12.97 -7.99 -7.98
N VAL A 9 13.97 -7.14 -7.83
CA VAL A 9 13.83 -5.68 -7.92
C VAL A 9 14.47 -5.21 -9.21
N SER A 10 13.71 -4.50 -10.04
CA SER A 10 14.18 -4.00 -11.33
C SER A 10 13.85 -2.53 -11.53
N ARG A 11 14.71 -1.81 -12.24
CA ARG A 11 14.49 -0.45 -12.72
C ARG A 11 14.15 -0.46 -14.21
N PHE A 12 13.14 0.34 -14.59
CA PHE A 12 12.77 0.58 -15.98
C PHE A 12 12.85 2.07 -16.28
N THR A 13 13.16 2.41 -17.52
CA THR A 13 13.11 3.78 -18.01
C THR A 13 11.69 4.10 -18.51
N ARG A 14 11.19 5.28 -18.18
CA ARG A 14 9.91 5.76 -18.72
C ARG A 14 9.99 5.89 -20.24
N SER A 15 8.97 5.40 -20.93
CA SER A 15 8.88 5.50 -22.39
C SER A 15 8.88 6.98 -22.83
N THR A 16 9.65 7.28 -23.88
CA THR A 16 9.65 8.61 -24.51
C THR A 16 8.44 8.82 -25.41
N ALA A 17 7.83 7.74 -25.88
CA ALA A 17 6.65 7.78 -26.74
C ALA A 17 5.34 7.94 -25.96
N ASP A 18 5.29 7.34 -24.76
CA ASP A 18 4.15 7.43 -23.84
C ASP A 18 4.66 7.58 -22.39
N PRO A 19 4.60 8.77 -21.81
CA PRO A 19 5.13 9.02 -20.47
C PRO A 19 4.33 8.33 -19.34
N THR A 20 3.23 7.67 -19.65
CA THR A 20 2.44 6.89 -18.68
C THR A 20 2.87 5.43 -18.61
N THR A 21 3.82 5.00 -19.46
CA THR A 21 4.31 3.63 -19.54
C THR A 21 5.80 3.54 -19.31
N ALA A 22 6.25 2.42 -18.74
CA ALA A 22 7.66 2.03 -18.72
C ALA A 22 8.03 1.36 -20.05
N ASP A 23 9.27 1.55 -20.51
CA ASP A 23 9.81 0.81 -21.65
C ASP A 23 10.31 -0.56 -21.19
N PRO A 24 9.64 -1.67 -21.55
CA PRO A 24 10.00 -3.01 -21.09
C PRO A 24 11.36 -3.49 -21.59
N THR A 25 11.92 -2.85 -22.61
CA THR A 25 13.24 -3.19 -23.16
C THR A 25 14.40 -2.60 -22.37
N THR A 26 14.10 -1.74 -21.40
CA THR A 26 15.08 -1.03 -20.56
C THR A 26 15.21 -1.64 -19.17
N GLU A 27 14.73 -2.86 -18.97
CA GLU A 27 14.88 -3.51 -17.67
C GLU A 27 16.35 -3.56 -17.25
N LEU A 28 16.61 -3.04 -16.07
CA LEU A 28 17.87 -3.22 -15.35
C LEU A 28 17.54 -3.92 -14.04
N VAL A 29 17.94 -5.18 -13.91
CA VAL A 29 17.79 -5.93 -12.68
C VAL A 29 18.75 -5.32 -11.65
N LEU A 30 18.21 -4.85 -10.54
CA LEU A 30 18.99 -4.33 -9.42
C LEU A 30 19.40 -5.49 -8.50
N LEU A 31 18.42 -6.31 -8.08
CA LEU A 31 18.63 -7.36 -7.09
C LEU A 31 17.74 -8.57 -7.41
N GLU A 32 18.27 -9.78 -7.21
CA GLU A 32 17.52 -11.03 -7.17
C GLU A 32 17.84 -11.79 -5.89
N ILE A 33 16.81 -12.29 -5.21
CA ILE A 33 16.94 -13.09 -3.99
C ILE A 33 16.20 -14.41 -4.20
N ASP A 34 16.87 -15.53 -4.01
CA ASP A 34 16.24 -16.87 -4.02
C ASP A 34 15.31 -16.99 -2.82
N GLN A 35 14.10 -17.50 -3.04
CA GLN A 35 13.08 -17.67 -2.01
C GLN A 35 12.93 -19.15 -1.67
N PRO A 36 13.16 -19.55 -0.42
CA PRO A 36 12.99 -20.94 0.00
C PRO A 36 11.55 -21.43 -0.16
N PHE A 37 10.58 -20.57 0.11
CA PHE A 37 9.15 -20.89 0.08
C PHE A 37 8.34 -19.85 -0.69
N GLY A 38 7.05 -20.15 -0.94
CA GLY A 38 6.15 -19.30 -1.73
C GLY A 38 5.42 -18.22 -0.93
N ASN A 39 5.80 -17.99 0.31
CA ASN A 39 5.23 -16.99 1.22
C ASN A 39 6.35 -16.21 1.94
N HIS A 40 6.01 -15.15 2.66
CA HIS A 40 6.94 -14.22 3.32
C HIS A 40 8.00 -13.66 2.35
N ASN A 41 7.61 -13.37 1.14
CA ASN A 41 8.54 -12.91 0.12
C ASN A 41 8.72 -11.38 0.10
N GLY A 42 8.09 -10.66 1.03
CA GLY A 42 8.15 -9.22 1.13
C GLY A 42 7.44 -8.50 -0.02
N GLY A 43 8.04 -7.43 -0.54
CA GLY A 43 7.56 -6.67 -1.69
C GLY A 43 7.21 -5.22 -1.39
N GLY A 44 7.45 -4.72 -0.20
CA GLY A 44 7.47 -3.29 0.10
C GLY A 44 8.63 -2.63 -0.64
N LEU A 45 8.38 -1.52 -1.33
CA LEU A 45 9.38 -0.78 -2.09
C LEU A 45 9.05 0.70 -2.03
N THR A 46 9.98 1.52 -1.52
CA THR A 46 9.82 2.97 -1.47
C THR A 46 11.17 3.68 -1.39
N PHE A 47 11.22 4.94 -1.80
CA PHE A 47 12.37 5.79 -1.52
C PHE A 47 12.24 6.42 -0.13
N GLY A 48 13.31 6.36 0.64
CA GLY A 48 13.40 7.02 1.94
C GLY A 48 13.59 8.53 1.80
N PRO A 49 13.49 9.28 2.91
CA PRO A 49 13.70 10.72 2.93
C PRO A 49 15.15 11.12 2.60
N ASP A 50 16.09 10.18 2.67
CA ASP A 50 17.50 10.30 2.30
C ASP A 50 17.77 10.06 0.81
N GLY A 51 16.75 9.69 0.04
CA GLY A 51 16.80 9.46 -1.40
C GLY A 51 17.27 8.06 -1.81
N TYR A 52 17.56 7.16 -0.86
CA TYR A 52 17.89 5.76 -1.17
C TYR A 52 16.63 4.91 -1.33
N LEU A 53 16.77 3.82 -2.06
CA LEU A 53 15.70 2.84 -2.24
C LEU A 53 15.69 1.85 -1.08
N TYR A 54 14.53 1.69 -0.44
CA TYR A 54 14.30 0.67 0.57
C TYR A 54 13.43 -0.44 -0.01
N ALA A 55 13.77 -1.70 0.34
CA ALA A 55 13.04 -2.88 -0.10
C ALA A 55 12.89 -3.88 1.05
N SER A 56 11.67 -4.38 1.30
CA SER A 56 11.42 -5.36 2.36
C SER A 56 11.37 -6.78 1.83
N PHE A 57 11.97 -7.71 2.58
CA PHE A 57 11.92 -9.15 2.36
C PHE A 57 11.62 -9.85 3.68
N GLY A 58 10.73 -10.85 3.66
CA GLY A 58 10.49 -11.69 4.82
C GLY A 58 11.54 -12.78 4.98
N ASP A 59 11.37 -13.59 6.00
CA ASP A 59 12.26 -14.71 6.37
C ASP A 59 12.39 -15.82 5.31
N GLY A 60 11.68 -15.67 4.18
CA GLY A 60 11.66 -16.65 3.08
C GLY A 60 10.57 -17.69 3.22
N GLY A 61 9.79 -17.70 4.32
CA GLY A 61 8.54 -18.41 4.42
C GLY A 61 8.52 -19.68 5.27
N SER A 62 7.41 -20.38 5.21
CA SER A 62 7.05 -21.51 6.07
C SER A 62 6.70 -21.07 7.51
N ALA A 63 6.50 -22.04 8.41
CA ALA A 63 6.23 -21.78 9.82
C ALA A 63 7.50 -21.91 10.65
N ASN A 64 7.66 -21.05 11.65
CA ASN A 64 8.77 -21.05 12.60
C ASN A 64 10.15 -20.73 12.00
N ASP A 65 10.19 -20.08 10.82
CA ASP A 65 11.46 -19.74 10.16
C ASP A 65 12.45 -20.91 10.12
N PRO A 66 12.17 -21.98 9.33
CA PRO A 66 12.96 -23.23 9.41
C PRO A 66 14.38 -23.09 8.86
N GLU A 67 14.69 -22.01 8.16
CA GLU A 67 16.01 -21.68 7.63
C GLU A 67 16.77 -20.69 8.54
N GLU A 68 16.12 -20.24 9.65
CA GLU A 68 16.66 -19.31 10.65
C GLU A 68 17.08 -17.93 10.08
N ASN A 69 16.45 -17.51 8.96
CA ASN A 69 16.80 -16.29 8.24
C ASN A 69 16.49 -15.01 9.03
N GLY A 70 15.49 -15.03 9.92
CA GLY A 70 15.13 -13.87 10.74
C GLY A 70 16.28 -13.38 11.62
N GLN A 71 17.13 -14.30 12.13
CA GLN A 71 18.26 -13.95 12.97
C GLN A 71 19.62 -14.18 12.29
N ASP A 72 19.65 -14.26 10.94
CA ASP A 72 20.87 -14.39 10.16
C ASP A 72 21.13 -13.15 9.30
N ALA A 73 21.93 -12.22 9.80
CA ALA A 73 22.30 -11.00 9.05
C ALA A 73 23.25 -11.28 7.86
N THR A 74 23.66 -12.52 7.60
CA THR A 74 24.46 -12.90 6.42
C THR A 74 23.59 -13.26 5.20
N THR A 75 22.27 -13.12 5.33
CA THR A 75 21.28 -13.24 4.24
C THR A 75 20.47 -11.95 4.11
N LEU A 76 19.92 -11.70 2.92
CA LEU A 76 19.03 -10.56 2.67
C LEU A 76 17.56 -10.84 3.04
N LEU A 77 17.27 -12.03 3.54
CA LEU A 77 15.93 -12.41 4.02
C LEU A 77 15.66 -11.88 5.44
N GLY A 78 14.40 -11.80 5.83
CA GLY A 78 14.01 -11.29 7.15
C GLY A 78 14.40 -9.83 7.41
N SER A 79 14.47 -8.99 6.36
CA SER A 79 15.09 -7.66 6.47
C SER A 79 14.43 -6.58 5.62
N ILE A 80 14.79 -5.33 5.93
CA ILE A 80 14.61 -4.16 5.06
C ILE A 80 15.98 -3.75 4.58
N LEU A 81 16.17 -3.72 3.27
CA LEU A 81 17.40 -3.31 2.61
C LEU A 81 17.37 -1.82 2.29
N ARG A 82 18.56 -1.18 2.25
CA ARG A 82 18.76 0.20 1.82
C ARG A 82 19.81 0.26 0.73
N LEU A 83 19.41 0.69 -0.47
CA LEU A 83 20.17 0.58 -1.70
C LEU A 83 20.35 1.94 -2.36
N ASP A 84 21.56 2.27 -2.79
CA ASP A 84 21.85 3.42 -3.65
C ASP A 84 21.78 2.99 -5.12
N VAL A 85 20.66 3.29 -5.76
CA VAL A 85 20.41 2.91 -7.17
C VAL A 85 20.96 3.90 -8.20
N ASP A 86 21.52 5.02 -7.74
CA ASP A 86 22.15 6.04 -8.58
C ASP A 86 23.68 5.92 -8.58
N GLY A 87 24.23 5.15 -7.64
CA GLY A 87 25.65 4.84 -7.49
C GLY A 87 26.41 5.91 -6.70
N GLY A 88 27.43 5.48 -5.97
CA GLY A 88 28.28 6.35 -5.16
C GLY A 88 28.65 5.77 -3.81
N GLY A 89 27.96 4.73 -3.38
CA GLY A 89 28.24 3.96 -2.15
C GLY A 89 29.31 2.88 -2.32
N ALA A 90 29.42 2.02 -1.33
CA ALA A 90 30.28 0.83 -1.38
C ALA A 90 29.75 -0.24 -2.35
N ALA A 91 30.58 -1.18 -2.76
CA ALA A 91 30.12 -2.33 -3.52
C ALA A 91 29.24 -3.22 -2.61
N PRO A 92 28.13 -3.79 -3.14
CA PRO A 92 27.32 -4.75 -2.40
C PRO A 92 28.12 -6.02 -2.09
N ASP A 93 27.88 -6.67 -0.96
CA ASP A 93 28.53 -7.91 -0.60
C ASP A 93 27.61 -9.13 -0.67
N CYS A 94 26.29 -8.97 -0.46
CA CYS A 94 25.32 -10.06 -0.52
C CYS A 94 24.44 -10.06 -1.79
N GLY A 95 24.39 -8.97 -2.54
CA GLY A 95 23.57 -8.83 -3.74
C GLY A 95 24.08 -9.56 -4.98
N GLY A 96 25.23 -10.19 -4.90
CA GLY A 96 25.87 -10.92 -5.99
C GLY A 96 26.70 -10.06 -6.95
N GLU A 97 27.49 -10.70 -7.81
CA GLU A 97 28.41 -10.04 -8.73
C GLU A 97 27.72 -9.17 -9.81
N ASP A 98 26.45 -9.43 -10.09
CA ASP A 98 25.66 -8.75 -11.10
C ASP A 98 24.75 -7.62 -10.51
N ALA A 99 24.95 -7.24 -9.25
CA ALA A 99 24.19 -6.20 -8.60
C ALA A 99 24.40 -4.83 -9.30
N ASN A 100 23.29 -4.17 -9.62
CA ASN A 100 23.31 -2.86 -10.28
C ASN A 100 22.91 -1.73 -9.32
N TYR A 101 23.44 -1.76 -8.12
CA TYR A 101 23.32 -0.74 -7.09
C TYR A 101 24.62 -0.66 -6.29
N THR A 102 24.72 0.32 -5.42
CA THR A 102 25.76 0.41 -4.38
C THR A 102 25.09 0.51 -3.01
N VAL A 103 25.87 0.31 -1.95
CA VAL A 103 25.37 0.33 -0.59
C VAL A 103 25.75 1.65 0.08
N PRO A 104 24.78 2.43 0.62
CA PRO A 104 25.07 3.55 1.47
C PRO A 104 25.62 3.07 2.83
N PRO A 105 26.26 3.94 3.64
CA PRO A 105 26.68 3.56 4.98
C PRO A 105 25.48 3.18 5.84
N ASN A 106 25.44 1.94 6.35
CA ASN A 106 24.46 1.42 7.30
C ASN A 106 25.18 1.05 8.60
N GLU A 107 24.48 1.08 9.74
CA GLU A 107 25.08 0.82 11.06
C GLU A 107 25.57 -0.65 11.22
N ILE A 108 24.94 -1.59 10.50
CA ILE A 108 25.31 -3.00 10.52
C ILE A 108 26.47 -3.34 9.56
N ALA A 109 26.79 -2.43 8.63
CA ALA A 109 27.78 -2.67 7.60
C ALA A 109 29.17 -2.85 8.21
N ASP A 110 29.80 -3.99 7.96
CA ASP A 110 31.14 -4.35 8.45
C ASP A 110 32.12 -4.73 7.33
N GLY A 111 31.67 -4.67 6.07
CA GLY A 111 32.41 -5.02 4.87
C GLY A 111 32.33 -6.50 4.50
N PRO A 112 33.02 -6.91 3.43
CA PRO A 112 32.84 -8.22 2.83
C PRO A 112 33.03 -9.40 3.79
N GLY A 113 32.01 -10.28 3.86
CA GLY A 113 32.07 -11.55 4.58
C GLY A 113 31.58 -11.51 6.03
N GLY A 114 31.00 -10.36 6.44
CA GLY A 114 30.25 -10.22 7.69
C GLY A 114 28.76 -10.21 7.49
N ALA A 115 28.06 -9.33 8.21
CA ALA A 115 26.65 -9.02 7.92
C ALA A 115 26.51 -8.41 6.53
N CYS A 116 25.37 -8.64 5.85
CA CYS A 116 25.10 -8.01 4.56
C CYS A 116 25.04 -6.49 4.69
N ASP A 117 25.95 -5.78 4.04
CA ASP A 117 26.02 -4.31 4.11
C ASP A 117 24.74 -3.62 3.59
N GLU A 118 23.93 -4.30 2.79
CA GLU A 118 22.65 -3.84 2.27
C GLU A 118 21.56 -3.70 3.34
N ILE A 119 21.71 -4.39 4.48
CA ILE A 119 20.69 -4.44 5.52
C ILE A 119 20.61 -3.10 6.26
N TYR A 120 19.41 -2.56 6.34
CA TYR A 120 19.08 -1.41 7.17
C TYR A 120 18.40 -1.82 8.48
N ALA A 121 17.51 -2.82 8.43
CA ALA A 121 16.79 -3.37 9.57
C ALA A 121 16.58 -4.87 9.34
N TRP A 122 16.58 -5.69 10.39
CA TRP A 122 16.52 -7.15 10.31
C TRP A 122 15.77 -7.77 11.48
N GLY A 123 15.70 -9.09 11.54
CA GLY A 123 14.93 -9.76 12.57
C GLY A 123 13.42 -9.67 12.32
N LEU A 124 13.00 -9.65 11.06
CA LEU A 124 11.61 -9.49 10.62
C LEU A 124 11.08 -10.80 10.02
N ARG A 125 9.80 -11.08 10.24
CA ARG A 125 9.15 -12.28 9.72
C ARG A 125 8.63 -12.10 8.30
N ASN A 126 7.72 -11.16 8.12
CA ASN A 126 7.11 -10.85 6.84
C ASN A 126 6.67 -9.38 6.83
N PRO A 127 7.63 -8.46 6.74
CA PRO A 127 7.38 -7.02 6.71
C PRO A 127 6.60 -6.67 5.44
N TRP A 128 5.27 -6.82 5.53
CA TRP A 128 4.37 -6.72 4.39
C TRP A 128 4.39 -5.35 3.76
N ARG A 129 4.34 -4.31 4.60
CA ARG A 129 4.48 -2.91 4.18
C ARG A 129 5.28 -2.13 5.22
N PHE A 130 6.01 -1.17 4.72
CA PHE A 130 6.62 -0.12 5.51
C PHE A 130 6.40 1.23 4.83
N SER A 131 6.52 2.30 5.57
CA SER A 131 6.34 3.65 5.06
C SER A 131 7.22 4.63 5.82
N PHE A 132 7.47 5.80 5.25
CA PHE A 132 8.12 6.91 5.93
C PHE A 132 7.10 8.03 6.17
N ASP A 133 7.09 8.56 7.39
CA ASP A 133 6.37 9.80 7.68
C ASP A 133 7.00 10.94 6.88
N ARG A 134 6.27 11.50 5.94
CA ARG A 134 6.74 12.56 5.04
C ARG A 134 7.18 13.85 5.77
N THR A 135 6.79 14.04 7.04
CA THR A 135 7.13 15.23 7.84
C THR A 135 8.36 15.01 8.70
N SER A 136 8.44 13.91 9.43
CA SER A 136 9.55 13.60 10.32
C SER A 136 10.66 12.79 9.66
N GLY A 137 10.37 12.05 8.61
CA GLY A 137 11.25 11.07 8.00
C GLY A 137 11.31 9.73 8.74
N GLN A 138 10.56 9.56 9.84
CA GLN A 138 10.55 8.32 10.61
C GLN A 138 9.95 7.19 9.78
N GLY A 139 10.67 6.07 9.71
CA GLY A 139 10.20 4.83 9.11
C GLY A 139 9.31 4.03 10.06
N TRP A 140 8.30 3.37 9.51
CA TRP A 140 7.34 2.52 10.19
C TRP A 140 7.25 1.19 9.48
N ILE A 141 7.31 0.08 10.21
CA ILE A 141 7.22 -1.29 9.70
C ILE A 141 5.92 -1.88 10.21
N ALA A 142 5.23 -2.64 9.35
CA ALA A 142 4.15 -3.53 9.73
C ALA A 142 4.59 -4.96 9.42
N ASP A 143 4.92 -5.71 10.45
CA ASP A 143 5.41 -7.07 10.33
C ASP A 143 4.32 -8.08 10.69
N VAL A 144 4.07 -9.02 9.78
CA VAL A 144 3.03 -10.04 9.95
C VAL A 144 3.55 -11.16 10.81
N GLY A 145 2.97 -11.33 11.98
CA GLY A 145 3.30 -12.39 12.90
C GLY A 145 2.85 -13.78 12.45
N GLN A 146 3.10 -14.79 13.29
CA GLN A 146 2.82 -16.18 12.91
C GLN A 146 1.50 -16.71 13.47
N ASN A 147 1.34 -16.65 14.80
CA ASN A 147 0.25 -17.34 15.47
C ASN A 147 -0.55 -16.48 16.44
N GLN A 148 0.05 -15.42 16.97
CA GLN A 148 -0.51 -14.70 18.11
C GLN A 148 -0.51 -13.19 17.93
N TRP A 149 0.53 -12.59 17.37
CA TRP A 149 0.76 -11.16 17.40
C TRP A 149 1.07 -10.60 16.02
N GLU A 150 0.46 -9.49 15.71
CA GLU A 150 0.79 -8.59 14.61
C GLU A 150 1.45 -7.36 15.21
N GLU A 151 2.48 -6.81 14.57
CA GLU A 151 3.30 -5.78 15.17
C GLU A 151 3.53 -4.56 14.28
N ILE A 152 3.76 -3.44 14.94
CA ILE A 152 4.13 -2.16 14.33
C ILE A 152 5.41 -1.69 15.00
N ASP A 153 6.43 -1.48 14.18
CA ASP A 153 7.75 -1.08 14.63
C ASP A 153 8.12 0.30 14.11
N VAL A 154 8.94 0.99 14.89
CA VAL A 154 9.66 2.18 14.44
C VAL A 154 10.99 1.73 13.86
N MET A 155 11.24 2.11 12.61
CA MET A 155 12.42 1.68 11.87
C MET A 155 13.68 2.42 12.37
N GLU A 156 14.72 1.64 12.68
CA GLU A 156 16.03 2.12 13.10
C GLU A 156 17.14 1.49 12.25
N ASP A 157 18.19 2.25 11.94
CA ASP A 157 19.38 1.76 11.23
C ASP A 157 20.13 0.74 12.10
N GLY A 158 20.38 -0.46 11.56
CA GLY A 158 20.98 -1.58 12.28
C GLY A 158 20.02 -2.34 13.21
N GLY A 159 18.74 -1.93 13.31
CA GLY A 159 17.77 -2.49 14.25
C GLY A 159 17.47 -3.96 14.02
N ASN A 160 17.50 -4.76 15.12
CA ASN A 160 17.06 -6.16 15.16
C ASN A 160 15.71 -6.25 15.89
N TYR A 161 14.66 -6.72 15.19
CA TYR A 161 13.26 -6.80 15.67
C TYR A 161 12.91 -8.17 16.28
N GLY A 162 13.86 -9.09 16.36
CA GLY A 162 13.81 -10.27 17.22
C GLY A 162 13.16 -11.51 16.66
N TRP A 163 12.53 -11.48 15.49
CA TRP A 163 12.02 -12.70 14.86
C TRP A 163 13.19 -13.64 14.49
N ASN A 164 13.20 -14.94 14.78
CA ASN A 164 12.15 -15.82 15.33
C ASN A 164 12.30 -16.11 16.85
N THR A 165 13.13 -15.38 17.55
CA THR A 165 13.25 -15.50 19.02
C THR A 165 12.02 -14.96 19.72
N TYR A 166 11.45 -13.86 19.19
CA TYR A 166 10.23 -13.22 19.67
C TYR A 166 9.17 -13.13 18.57
N GLU A 167 7.90 -13.16 18.95
CA GLU A 167 6.74 -12.77 18.17
C GLU A 167 6.06 -11.63 18.93
N GLY A 168 6.15 -10.39 18.46
CA GLY A 168 5.83 -9.21 19.25
C GLY A 168 6.70 -9.13 20.51
N ASN A 169 6.08 -8.85 21.64
CA ASN A 169 6.74 -8.89 22.94
C ASN A 169 6.80 -10.29 23.56
N ALA A 170 6.29 -11.31 22.90
CA ALA A 170 6.21 -12.66 23.43
C ALA A 170 7.40 -13.50 23.02
N CYS A 171 8.02 -14.20 23.99
CA CYS A 171 9.04 -15.21 23.70
C CYS A 171 8.44 -16.30 22.81
N PHE A 172 9.05 -16.55 21.65
CA PHE A 172 8.55 -17.50 20.66
C PHE A 172 9.40 -18.79 20.62
N ASP A 173 10.72 -18.69 20.43
CA ASP A 173 11.60 -19.85 20.38
C ASP A 173 12.92 -19.61 21.14
N GLY A 174 13.37 -20.63 21.83
CA GLY A 174 14.67 -20.66 22.51
C GLY A 174 14.73 -19.89 23.83
N PRO A 175 15.96 -19.64 24.32
CA PRO A 175 16.19 -18.72 25.42
C PRO A 175 15.98 -17.28 24.90
N CYS A 176 14.89 -16.66 25.32
CA CYS A 176 14.55 -15.30 24.88
C CYS A 176 15.36 -14.26 25.67
N ASP A 177 16.50 -13.89 25.09
CA ASP A 177 17.32 -12.80 25.57
C ASP A 177 16.92 -11.51 24.85
N PRO A 178 16.42 -10.49 25.54
CA PRO A 178 16.02 -9.25 24.94
C PRO A 178 17.18 -8.29 24.63
N GLU A 179 18.42 -8.65 24.97
CA GLU A 179 19.56 -7.74 24.79
C GLU A 179 19.83 -7.47 23.32
N GLY A 180 19.85 -6.20 22.95
CA GLY A 180 20.10 -5.74 21.56
C GLY A 180 18.89 -5.83 20.62
N LEU A 181 17.70 -6.21 21.12
CA LEU A 181 16.49 -6.25 20.34
C LEU A 181 15.66 -4.97 20.47
N ILE A 182 14.96 -4.61 19.39
CA ILE A 182 13.97 -3.56 19.35
C ILE A 182 12.60 -4.22 19.38
N PHE A 183 11.78 -3.81 20.34
CA PHE A 183 10.42 -4.32 20.49
C PHE A 183 9.39 -3.39 19.81
N PRO A 184 8.24 -3.93 19.37
CA PRO A 184 7.24 -3.13 18.69
C PRO A 184 6.70 -2.00 19.57
N VAL A 185 6.41 -0.87 18.95
CA VAL A 185 5.72 0.24 19.61
C VAL A 185 4.25 -0.06 19.84
N TRP A 186 3.70 -0.99 19.06
CA TRP A 186 2.34 -1.51 19.20
C TRP A 186 2.22 -2.92 18.66
N GLU A 187 1.43 -3.74 19.35
CA GLU A 187 1.05 -5.07 18.88
C GLU A 187 -0.43 -5.34 19.10
N TYR A 188 -1.02 -6.22 18.31
CA TYR A 188 -2.36 -6.73 18.54
C TYR A 188 -2.44 -8.23 18.28
N ASN A 189 -3.29 -8.93 19.06
CA ASN A 189 -3.39 -10.36 18.93
C ASN A 189 -4.41 -10.81 17.87
N HIS A 190 -4.32 -12.07 17.46
CA HIS A 190 -5.15 -12.67 16.42
C HIS A 190 -6.65 -12.74 16.72
N SER A 191 -7.13 -12.34 17.91
CA SER A 191 -8.56 -12.11 18.15
C SER A 191 -9.08 -10.83 17.47
N LEU A 192 -8.19 -9.92 17.10
CA LEU A 192 -8.53 -8.65 16.44
C LEU A 192 -8.29 -8.68 14.93
N GLY A 193 -7.32 -9.46 14.48
CA GLY A 193 -6.93 -9.61 13.08
C GLY A 193 -5.90 -10.72 12.94
N CYS A 194 -5.44 -11.05 11.74
CA CYS A 194 -4.48 -12.14 11.53
C CYS A 194 -3.39 -11.83 10.51
N SER A 195 -3.36 -10.62 9.98
CA SER A 195 -2.33 -10.19 9.03
C SER A 195 -2.39 -8.68 8.87
N ILE A 196 -1.48 -8.00 9.53
CA ILE A 196 -1.34 -6.56 9.40
C ILE A 196 -1.00 -6.18 7.96
N THR A 197 -1.71 -5.19 7.42
CA THR A 197 -1.44 -4.69 6.06
C THR A 197 -0.46 -3.54 6.06
N GLY A 198 -0.23 -2.90 7.20
CA GLY A 198 0.55 -1.68 7.32
C GLY A 198 -0.29 -0.42 7.13
N GLY A 199 0.38 0.70 6.93
CA GLY A 199 -0.25 2.00 6.88
C GLY A 199 0.73 3.16 6.69
N TYR A 200 0.28 4.37 7.04
CA TYR A 200 1.04 5.63 6.95
C TYR A 200 0.70 6.55 8.12
N VAL A 201 1.65 7.43 8.49
CA VAL A 201 1.33 8.56 9.36
C VAL A 201 0.52 9.57 8.55
N TYR A 202 -0.69 9.87 9.02
CA TYR A 202 -1.59 10.79 8.30
C TYR A 202 -1.07 12.23 8.36
N ARG A 203 -0.89 12.86 7.19
CA ARG A 203 -0.40 14.23 7.03
C ARG A 203 -1.27 15.08 6.12
N GLY A 204 -2.42 14.54 5.68
CA GLY A 204 -3.40 15.27 4.90
C GLY A 204 -4.20 16.29 5.72
N SER A 205 -5.09 16.99 5.04
CA SER A 205 -5.96 18.00 5.62
C SER A 205 -7.38 17.51 5.89
N ASP A 206 -7.90 16.58 5.07
CA ASP A 206 -9.31 16.19 5.04
C ASP A 206 -9.78 15.46 6.31
N ALA A 207 -8.89 14.79 7.02
CA ALA A 207 -9.17 14.14 8.29
C ALA A 207 -8.17 14.56 9.39
N ALA A 208 -7.59 15.77 9.29
CA ALA A 208 -6.54 16.23 10.18
C ALA A 208 -6.94 16.31 11.65
N ALA A 209 -8.21 16.61 11.92
CA ALA A 209 -8.73 16.73 13.29
C ALA A 209 -8.72 15.39 14.03
N GLU A 210 -8.99 14.30 13.34
CA GLU A 210 -9.11 12.94 13.89
C GLU A 210 -7.82 12.13 13.74
N LEU A 211 -7.14 12.26 12.60
CA LEU A 211 -6.04 11.38 12.20
C LEU A 211 -4.67 12.06 12.16
N GLY A 212 -4.62 13.40 12.23
CA GLY A 212 -3.40 14.17 12.06
C GLY A 212 -2.26 13.72 12.98
N GLY A 213 -1.16 13.25 12.40
CA GLY A 213 0.02 12.77 13.11
C GLY A 213 -0.06 11.34 13.63
N LYS A 214 -1.19 10.65 13.47
CA LYS A 214 -1.35 9.25 13.88
C LYS A 214 -0.95 8.31 12.74
N TYR A 215 -0.40 7.14 13.08
CA TYR A 215 -0.18 6.06 12.12
C TYR A 215 -1.49 5.32 11.87
N VAL A 216 -2.03 5.47 10.66
CA VAL A 216 -3.29 4.85 10.25
C VAL A 216 -2.99 3.55 9.53
N TYR A 217 -3.52 2.44 10.02
CA TYR A 217 -3.21 1.11 9.52
C TYR A 217 -4.42 0.18 9.52
N GLY A 218 -4.27 -1.01 8.95
CA GLY A 218 -5.35 -1.98 8.89
C GLY A 218 -4.90 -3.43 8.81
N ASP A 219 -5.86 -4.34 8.92
CA ASP A 219 -5.66 -5.79 8.90
C ASP A 219 -6.40 -6.43 7.72
N PHE A 220 -5.72 -7.32 7.01
CA PHE A 220 -6.25 -8.03 5.84
C PHE A 220 -7.44 -8.93 6.18
N CYS A 221 -7.36 -9.67 7.28
CA CYS A 221 -8.35 -10.68 7.65
C CYS A 221 -9.63 -10.06 8.19
N SER A 222 -9.48 -9.24 9.22
CA SER A 222 -10.61 -8.61 9.89
C SER A 222 -11.16 -7.41 9.11
N GLY A 223 -10.30 -6.75 8.31
CA GLY A 223 -10.63 -5.51 7.62
C GLY A 223 -10.88 -4.33 8.55
N ARG A 224 -10.42 -4.42 9.78
CA ARG A 224 -10.43 -3.31 10.72
C ARG A 224 -9.37 -2.29 10.35
N LEU A 225 -9.67 -1.04 10.66
CA LEU A 225 -8.75 0.09 10.54
C LEU A 225 -8.55 0.71 11.91
N TRP A 226 -7.34 1.16 12.18
CA TRP A 226 -6.95 1.80 13.45
C TRP A 226 -6.11 3.05 13.19
N ALA A 227 -6.06 3.90 14.21
CA ALA A 227 -5.17 5.04 14.30
C ALA A 227 -4.35 4.93 15.58
N LEU A 228 -3.03 4.75 15.43
CA LEU A 228 -2.06 4.67 16.51
C LEU A 228 -1.43 6.04 16.73
N ASP A 229 -1.55 6.56 17.94
CA ASP A 229 -0.93 7.81 18.38
C ASP A 229 0.23 7.51 19.34
N VAL A 230 1.43 7.87 18.93
CA VAL A 230 2.67 7.71 19.70
C VAL A 230 3.22 9.05 20.22
N SER A 231 2.46 10.14 20.12
CA SER A 231 2.88 11.48 20.57
C SER A 231 2.88 11.63 22.09
N GLY A 232 2.17 10.74 22.80
CA GLY A 232 2.08 10.73 24.26
C GLY A 232 3.22 9.96 24.93
N LEU A 233 3.18 9.87 26.28
CA LEU A 233 4.12 9.05 27.05
C LEU A 233 3.91 7.55 26.81
N GLU A 234 2.68 7.14 26.56
CA GLU A 234 2.29 5.79 26.23
C GLU A 234 1.54 5.83 24.89
N PRO A 235 1.77 4.89 23.99
CA PRO A 235 1.00 4.77 22.75
C PRO A 235 -0.49 4.53 23.02
N THR A 236 -1.34 5.14 22.23
CA THR A 236 -2.78 4.88 22.25
C THR A 236 -3.26 4.45 20.89
N ASN A 237 -4.11 3.43 20.83
CA ASN A 237 -4.62 2.88 19.58
C ASN A 237 -6.13 2.88 19.58
N GLU A 238 -6.73 3.50 18.57
CA GLU A 238 -8.17 3.62 18.42
C GLU A 238 -8.63 2.89 17.15
N GLN A 239 -9.62 1.99 17.28
CA GLN A 239 -10.26 1.43 16.11
C GLN A 239 -11.17 2.49 15.47
N LEU A 240 -10.98 2.73 14.17
CA LEU A 240 -11.80 3.71 13.46
C LEU A 240 -13.25 3.23 13.31
N PRO A 241 -14.25 4.09 13.50
CA PRO A 241 -15.68 3.74 13.47
C PRO A 241 -16.24 3.64 12.04
N VAL A 242 -15.48 3.11 11.12
CA VAL A 242 -15.79 3.10 9.66
C VAL A 242 -16.21 1.73 9.12
N GLY A 243 -16.56 0.80 9.98
CA GLY A 243 -16.90 -0.57 9.59
C GLY A 243 -15.66 -1.43 9.32
N THR A 244 -15.86 -2.58 8.67
CA THR A 244 -14.79 -3.52 8.35
C THR A 244 -14.66 -3.71 6.84
N PHE A 245 -13.43 -3.71 6.35
CA PHE A 245 -13.10 -3.74 4.93
C PHE A 245 -12.28 -4.98 4.55
N GLY A 246 -12.73 -6.17 4.88
CA GLY A 246 -12.01 -7.42 4.67
C GLY A 246 -11.26 -7.51 3.33
N SER A 247 -10.13 -8.20 3.32
CA SER A 247 -9.21 -8.31 2.17
C SER A 247 -8.55 -6.97 1.80
N LEU A 248 -8.19 -6.17 2.80
CA LEU A 248 -7.42 -4.95 2.68
C LEU A 248 -5.96 -5.32 2.37
N THR A 249 -5.41 -4.78 1.28
CA THR A 249 -4.12 -5.27 0.73
C THR A 249 -3.00 -4.25 0.76
N SER A 250 -3.31 -2.96 0.75
CA SER A 250 -2.29 -1.92 0.73
C SER A 250 -2.87 -0.56 1.10
N PHE A 251 -1.96 0.34 1.45
CA PHE A 251 -2.20 1.75 1.61
C PHE A 251 -1.34 2.56 0.64
N GLY A 252 -1.65 3.83 0.49
CA GLY A 252 -0.86 4.81 -0.22
C GLY A 252 -1.26 6.22 0.18
N GLU A 253 -0.37 7.17 -0.06
CA GLU A 253 -0.65 8.58 0.13
C GLU A 253 -0.45 9.37 -1.16
N ASP A 254 -1.21 10.45 -1.33
CA ASP A 254 -1.02 11.37 -2.46
C ASP A 254 -0.04 12.51 -2.14
N ALA A 255 0.11 13.43 -3.10
CA ALA A 255 1.02 14.56 -2.96
C ALA A 255 0.64 15.51 -1.80
N ASP A 256 -0.64 15.55 -1.43
CA ASP A 256 -1.17 16.39 -0.36
C ASP A 256 -1.14 15.69 1.01
N GLY A 257 -0.74 14.40 1.05
CA GLY A 257 -0.68 13.59 2.27
C GLY A 257 -2.01 12.93 2.63
N GLU A 258 -2.97 12.93 1.71
CA GLU A 258 -4.23 12.24 1.89
C GLU A 258 -4.04 10.73 1.74
N LEU A 259 -4.64 9.95 2.63
CA LEU A 259 -4.47 8.51 2.63
C LEU A 259 -5.57 7.79 1.85
N TYR A 260 -5.11 6.72 1.22
CA TYR A 260 -5.94 5.78 0.49
C TYR A 260 -5.62 4.36 0.95
N PHE A 261 -6.63 3.48 0.88
CA PHE A 261 -6.39 2.04 0.99
C PHE A 261 -7.11 1.29 -0.14
N VAL A 262 -6.59 0.11 -0.45
CA VAL A 262 -7.10 -0.73 -1.53
C VAL A 262 -7.44 -2.12 -1.04
N ARG A 263 -8.38 -2.76 -1.73
CA ARG A 263 -8.86 -4.11 -1.42
C ARG A 263 -8.68 -5.03 -2.62
N THR A 264 -8.66 -6.35 -2.38
CA THR A 264 -8.57 -7.37 -3.45
C THR A 264 -9.68 -7.28 -4.51
N ASN A 265 -10.82 -6.66 -4.19
CA ASN A 265 -11.91 -6.46 -5.14
C ASN A 265 -11.71 -5.27 -6.10
N GLY A 266 -10.54 -4.59 -6.04
CA GLY A 266 -10.19 -3.47 -6.89
C GLY A 266 -10.76 -2.12 -6.45
N LEU A 267 -11.40 -2.03 -5.30
CA LEU A 267 -11.90 -0.75 -4.78
C LEU A 267 -10.77 0.02 -4.08
N VAL A 268 -10.78 1.33 -4.29
CA VAL A 268 -9.90 2.30 -3.65
C VAL A 268 -10.76 3.19 -2.76
N TYR A 269 -10.33 3.37 -1.52
CA TYR A 269 -11.01 4.19 -0.52
C TYR A 269 -10.10 5.34 -0.10
N ARG A 270 -10.66 6.49 0.25
CA ARG A 270 -9.97 7.65 0.79
C ARG A 270 -10.49 7.93 2.20
N PHE A 271 -9.60 8.41 3.08
CA PHE A 271 -9.99 8.93 4.38
C PHE A 271 -10.42 10.39 4.26
N PHE A 272 -11.49 10.74 4.95
CA PHE A 272 -11.97 12.11 5.11
C PHE A 272 -12.80 12.23 6.40
N SER A 273 -12.88 13.45 6.96
CA SER A 273 -13.70 13.74 8.14
C SER A 273 -15.12 14.13 7.74
N GLU A 274 -16.13 13.66 8.49
CA GLU A 274 -17.50 14.12 8.30
C GLU A 274 -17.66 15.63 8.64
N SER A 275 -16.73 16.19 9.44
CA SER A 275 -16.75 17.61 9.78
C SER A 275 -16.40 18.52 8.60
N ASP A 276 -15.63 18.04 7.63
CA ASP A 276 -15.25 18.81 6.44
C ASP A 276 -16.39 18.94 5.41
N THR A 277 -17.44 18.11 5.50
CA THR A 277 -18.66 18.29 4.73
C THR A 277 -19.47 19.52 5.19
N SER A 278 -19.10 20.17 6.31
CA SER A 278 -19.82 21.32 6.89
C SER A 278 -19.21 22.68 6.60
N SER A 279 -18.04 22.80 5.96
CA SER A 279 -17.38 24.09 5.72
C SER A 279 -17.60 24.70 4.33
N GLU A 280 -18.20 23.98 3.39
CA GLU A 280 -18.80 24.65 2.23
C GLU A 280 -20.20 25.13 2.59
N GLY A 281 -20.33 26.46 2.68
CA GLY A 281 -21.55 27.13 3.10
C GLY A 281 -22.82 26.61 2.47
N GLY A 282 -23.65 26.07 3.30
CA GLY A 282 -25.05 25.76 3.19
C GLY A 282 -25.69 25.73 1.78
N LYS A 283 -25.46 24.64 1.02
CA LYS A 283 -26.36 24.17 -0.01
C LYS A 283 -26.83 22.78 0.37
N PRO A 284 -28.14 22.46 0.33
CA PRO A 284 -28.58 21.11 0.64
C PRO A 284 -27.86 20.12 -0.27
N GLU A 285 -27.34 19.01 0.30
CA GLU A 285 -26.81 17.88 -0.47
C GLU A 285 -27.78 17.58 -1.60
N SER A 286 -27.31 17.67 -2.85
CA SER A 286 -28.10 17.19 -3.96
C SER A 286 -28.20 15.68 -3.77
N GLU A 287 -29.41 15.13 -3.69
CA GLU A 287 -29.67 13.68 -3.64
C GLU A 287 -29.22 12.95 -4.94
N ALA A 288 -28.24 13.51 -5.63
CA ALA A 288 -27.73 12.96 -6.87
C ALA A 288 -26.96 11.66 -6.60
N GLN A 289 -27.32 10.59 -7.29
CA GLN A 289 -26.68 9.28 -7.19
C GLN A 289 -26.28 8.78 -8.58
N LEU A 290 -25.11 8.13 -8.65
CA LEU A 290 -24.61 7.51 -9.87
C LEU A 290 -24.01 6.16 -9.54
N SER A 291 -24.51 5.08 -10.17
CA SER A 291 -23.97 3.71 -10.07
C SER A 291 -23.73 3.16 -11.47
N VAL A 292 -22.70 2.30 -11.62
CA VAL A 292 -22.31 1.72 -12.91
C VAL A 292 -21.95 0.26 -12.73
N TYR A 293 -22.59 -0.63 -13.47
CA TYR A 293 -22.33 -2.08 -13.39
C TYR A 293 -22.72 -2.83 -14.67
N PRO A 294 -22.16 -4.04 -14.90
CA PRO A 294 -21.03 -4.60 -14.20
C PRO A 294 -19.72 -3.89 -14.53
N SER A 295 -18.74 -4.00 -13.67
CA SER A 295 -17.37 -3.63 -13.96
C SER A 295 -16.45 -4.72 -13.39
N PRO A 296 -15.68 -5.46 -14.23
CA PRO A 296 -15.57 -5.35 -15.69
C PRO A 296 -16.84 -5.73 -16.45
N ALA A 297 -17.03 -5.10 -17.61
CA ALA A 297 -18.12 -5.38 -18.55
C ALA A 297 -17.58 -5.88 -19.90
N ALA A 298 -18.25 -6.88 -20.50
CA ALA A 298 -17.88 -7.38 -21.82
C ALA A 298 -18.78 -6.85 -22.95
N ARG A 299 -19.99 -6.41 -22.64
CA ARG A 299 -20.98 -5.93 -23.62
C ARG A 299 -21.80 -4.77 -23.13
N THR A 300 -22.77 -5.02 -22.27
CA THR A 300 -23.72 -4.01 -21.82
C THR A 300 -23.29 -3.50 -20.44
N VAL A 301 -23.25 -2.20 -20.30
CA VAL A 301 -23.07 -1.51 -19.02
C VAL A 301 -24.39 -0.83 -18.66
N THR A 302 -24.80 -1.04 -17.43
CA THR A 302 -25.96 -0.36 -16.84
C THR A 302 -25.47 0.80 -15.99
N VAL A 303 -26.12 1.93 -16.13
CA VAL A 303 -25.85 3.17 -15.37
C VAL A 303 -27.14 3.58 -14.68
N GLU A 304 -27.16 3.53 -13.37
CA GLU A 304 -28.23 4.10 -12.57
C GLU A 304 -27.84 5.52 -12.16
N ALA A 305 -28.63 6.47 -12.59
CA ALA A 305 -28.43 7.90 -12.31
C ALA A 305 -29.72 8.46 -11.72
N LEU A 306 -29.62 9.09 -10.57
CA LEU A 306 -30.70 9.80 -9.90
C LEU A 306 -30.24 11.24 -9.64
N ALA A 307 -31.05 12.22 -9.99
CA ALA A 307 -30.75 13.59 -9.68
C ALA A 307 -32.08 14.37 -9.53
N ASP A 308 -32.31 14.85 -8.33
CA ASP A 308 -33.45 15.66 -7.96
C ASP A 308 -33.14 17.16 -8.23
N ALA A 309 -32.70 17.47 -9.44
CA ALA A 309 -32.29 18.81 -9.81
C ALA A 309 -33.41 19.54 -10.57
N SER A 310 -33.68 20.78 -10.20
CA SER A 310 -34.51 21.70 -10.97
C SER A 310 -33.74 22.23 -12.21
N GLY A 311 -33.14 21.33 -12.99
CA GLY A 311 -32.26 21.69 -14.10
C GLY A 311 -32.02 20.56 -15.10
N SER A 312 -31.11 20.75 -16.04
CA SER A 312 -30.68 19.71 -16.95
C SER A 312 -29.66 18.79 -16.29
N VAL A 313 -29.76 17.50 -16.57
CA VAL A 313 -28.79 16.46 -16.19
C VAL A 313 -28.16 15.92 -17.45
N ARG A 314 -26.83 15.80 -17.46
CA ARG A 314 -26.08 15.16 -18.53
C ARG A 314 -25.34 13.97 -17.97
N VAL A 315 -25.52 12.80 -18.58
CA VAL A 315 -24.77 11.58 -18.27
C VAL A 315 -24.04 11.14 -19.53
N ALA A 316 -22.71 11.08 -19.47
CA ALA A 316 -21.87 10.72 -20.61
C ALA A 316 -20.72 9.81 -20.20
N VAL A 317 -20.20 9.05 -21.16
CA VAL A 317 -19.06 8.13 -20.99
C VAL A 317 -17.86 8.72 -21.72
N TYR A 318 -16.71 8.69 -21.03
CA TYR A 318 -15.43 9.22 -21.52
C TYR A 318 -14.35 8.14 -21.49
N ASP A 319 -13.43 8.21 -22.43
CA ASP A 319 -12.20 7.42 -22.35
C ASP A 319 -11.16 8.08 -21.42
N VAL A 320 -10.05 7.41 -21.18
CA VAL A 320 -8.97 7.90 -20.29
C VAL A 320 -8.28 9.18 -20.80
N LEU A 321 -8.49 9.58 -22.04
CA LEU A 321 -8.01 10.85 -22.61
C LEU A 321 -9.04 11.98 -22.47
N GLY A 322 -10.17 11.72 -21.82
CA GLY A 322 -11.26 12.68 -21.65
C GLY A 322 -12.11 12.88 -22.91
N ARG A 323 -11.98 12.02 -23.94
CA ARG A 323 -12.83 12.09 -25.13
C ARG A 323 -14.16 11.42 -24.84
N GLU A 324 -15.26 12.11 -25.20
CA GLU A 324 -16.61 11.59 -25.05
C GLU A 324 -16.83 10.44 -26.07
N VAL A 325 -17.22 9.28 -25.57
CA VAL A 325 -17.47 8.07 -26.38
C VAL A 325 -18.96 7.72 -26.49
N ALA A 326 -19.78 8.18 -25.53
CA ALA A 326 -21.22 8.03 -25.57
C ALA A 326 -21.91 9.09 -24.69
N VAL A 327 -23.10 9.54 -25.10
CA VAL A 327 -24.00 10.33 -24.27
C VAL A 327 -25.20 9.45 -23.95
N LEU A 328 -25.46 9.24 -22.66
CA LEU A 328 -26.53 8.35 -22.18
C LEU A 328 -27.80 9.13 -21.86
N HIS A 329 -27.66 10.36 -21.39
CA HIS A 329 -28.73 11.29 -21.10
C HIS A 329 -28.25 12.73 -21.28
N ASP A 330 -29.10 13.57 -21.84
CA ASP A 330 -28.90 15.02 -21.91
C ASP A 330 -30.27 15.66 -21.93
N GLY A 331 -30.78 16.09 -20.77
CA GLY A 331 -32.18 16.54 -20.67
C GLY A 331 -32.61 16.88 -19.24
N PRO A 332 -33.92 16.86 -18.96
CA PRO A 332 -34.44 17.17 -17.62
C PRO A 332 -33.98 16.18 -16.57
N ALA A 333 -34.22 16.54 -15.30
CA ALA A 333 -33.83 15.71 -14.13
C ALA A 333 -34.30 14.26 -14.25
N LEU A 334 -33.47 13.35 -13.76
CA LEU A 334 -33.75 11.91 -13.67
C LEU A 334 -34.37 11.61 -12.31
N SER A 335 -35.70 11.67 -12.24
CA SER A 335 -36.48 11.51 -10.99
C SER A 335 -36.95 10.08 -10.73
N SER A 336 -36.67 9.13 -11.62
CA SER A 336 -36.99 7.72 -11.46
C SER A 336 -35.85 6.85 -11.96
N ALA A 337 -35.62 5.71 -11.29
CA ALA A 337 -34.56 4.77 -11.57
C ALA A 337 -34.83 3.91 -12.83
N GLU A 338 -35.10 4.52 -13.99
CA GLU A 338 -34.96 3.80 -15.24
C GLU A 338 -33.46 3.71 -15.56
N PRO A 339 -32.86 2.51 -15.58
CA PRO A 339 -31.45 2.37 -15.84
C PRO A 339 -31.11 2.79 -17.26
N LEU A 340 -30.14 3.67 -17.40
CA LEU A 340 -29.49 3.97 -18.68
C LEU A 340 -28.57 2.82 -19.03
N THR A 341 -28.46 2.50 -20.32
CA THR A 341 -27.54 1.44 -20.75
C THR A 341 -26.73 1.89 -21.95
N PHE A 342 -25.49 1.40 -22.06
CA PHE A 342 -24.72 1.54 -23.29
C PHE A 342 -24.05 0.22 -23.69
N ASP A 343 -23.90 0.07 -25.02
CA ASP A 343 -23.22 -1.11 -25.58
C ASP A 343 -21.72 -0.85 -25.66
N ALA A 344 -20.98 -1.56 -24.84
CA ALA A 344 -19.53 -1.51 -24.77
C ALA A 344 -18.84 -2.45 -25.78
N ALA A 345 -19.60 -3.26 -26.56
CA ALA A 345 -19.01 -4.26 -27.46
C ALA A 345 -18.13 -3.65 -28.57
N GLY A 346 -18.38 -2.39 -28.92
CA GLY A 346 -17.62 -1.63 -29.92
C GLY A 346 -16.42 -0.88 -29.35
N LEU A 347 -16.27 -0.80 -28.04
CA LEU A 347 -15.22 -0.04 -27.40
C LEU A 347 -13.97 -0.90 -27.19
N PRO A 348 -12.75 -0.33 -27.28
CA PRO A 348 -11.52 -1.01 -26.86
C PRO A 348 -11.58 -1.46 -25.41
N ALA A 349 -10.91 -2.57 -25.09
CA ALA A 349 -10.72 -2.95 -23.68
C ALA A 349 -9.91 -1.87 -22.96
N GLY A 350 -10.34 -1.49 -21.75
CA GLY A 350 -9.71 -0.42 -21.00
C GLY A 350 -10.63 0.21 -19.95
N LEU A 351 -10.12 1.24 -19.31
CA LEU A 351 -10.83 2.04 -18.33
C LEU A 351 -11.65 3.14 -19.05
N TYR A 352 -12.89 3.35 -18.59
CA TYR A 352 -13.78 4.42 -19.01
C TYR A 352 -14.35 5.10 -17.77
N VAL A 353 -14.75 6.37 -17.92
CA VAL A 353 -15.37 7.16 -16.86
C VAL A 353 -16.78 7.52 -17.29
N VAL A 354 -17.76 7.12 -16.49
CA VAL A 354 -19.14 7.65 -16.60
C VAL A 354 -19.23 8.88 -15.73
N ARG A 355 -19.65 9.99 -16.33
CA ARG A 355 -19.81 11.28 -15.64
C ARG A 355 -21.25 11.76 -15.74
N MET A 356 -21.82 12.13 -14.59
CA MET A 356 -23.08 12.82 -14.49
C MET A 356 -22.84 14.25 -14.05
N GLU A 357 -23.36 15.19 -14.79
CA GLU A 357 -23.31 16.64 -14.51
C GLU A 357 -24.72 17.14 -14.26
N THR A 358 -24.91 17.85 -13.16
CA THR A 358 -26.14 18.60 -12.83
C THR A 358 -25.78 20.06 -12.67
N ALA A 359 -26.78 20.93 -12.40
CA ALA A 359 -26.53 22.35 -12.13
C ALA A 359 -25.61 22.52 -10.87
N ASP A 360 -25.65 21.59 -9.94
CA ASP A 360 -25.12 21.74 -8.60
C ASP A 360 -23.99 20.70 -8.25
N ALA A 361 -23.85 19.64 -9.06
CA ALA A 361 -22.90 18.57 -8.78
C ALA A 361 -22.34 17.92 -10.05
N THR A 362 -21.13 17.37 -9.95
CA THR A 362 -20.56 16.46 -10.93
C THR A 362 -20.18 15.16 -10.21
N LEU A 363 -20.75 14.03 -10.65
CA LEU A 363 -20.44 12.71 -10.15
C LEU A 363 -19.73 11.88 -11.21
N THR A 364 -18.75 11.08 -10.82
CA THR A 364 -18.04 10.17 -11.72
C THR A 364 -18.01 8.75 -11.18
N ARG A 365 -18.02 7.77 -12.10
CA ARG A 365 -17.80 6.34 -11.80
C ARG A 365 -16.96 5.72 -12.89
N ASN A 366 -16.04 4.90 -12.47
CA ASN A 366 -15.18 4.15 -13.38
C ASN A 366 -15.85 2.85 -13.82
N VAL A 367 -15.64 2.47 -15.07
CA VAL A 367 -16.03 1.16 -15.61
C VAL A 367 -14.91 0.58 -16.45
N VAL A 368 -14.58 -0.69 -16.23
CA VAL A 368 -13.59 -1.42 -17.02
C VAL A 368 -14.31 -2.20 -18.10
N ILE A 369 -13.92 -2.02 -19.35
CA ILE A 369 -14.37 -2.84 -20.48
C ILE A 369 -13.34 -3.95 -20.68
N ALA A 370 -13.79 -5.21 -20.56
CA ALA A 370 -12.99 -6.41 -20.77
C ALA A 370 -13.48 -7.17 -21.99
N ARG A 371 -12.57 -7.90 -22.67
CA ARG A 371 -12.90 -8.78 -23.80
C ARG A 371 -12.56 -10.21 -23.48
#